data_e509f04a2a26c258ae19339f9b32cc43
#
_entry.id   e509f04a2a26c258ae19339f9b32cc43
#
_cell.length_a   1.000
_cell.length_b   1.000
_cell.length_c   1.000
_cell.angle_alpha   90.00
_cell.angle_beta   90.00
_cell.angle_gamma   90.00
#
_symmetry.space_group_name_H-M   'P 1'
#
loop_
_entity.id
_entity.type
_entity.pdbx_description
1 polymer ?
#
loop_
_entity_poly.entity_id
_entity_poly.type
_entity_poly.pdbx_seq_one_letter_code
_entity_poly.pdbx_strand_id
1 'polypeptide(L)'
;MIRIENALPTQAAIIATLIMEAMNHECCQYFAGPRHTTADFHRLMKSLVERTDSQYSYTNTLVALDGTEVVGCCVSYDGARLHRLRQAFIAGAQAAFGMDHSDMDDETRAGELYIDSLAVAASHRGQGIATSLLEATCRKARRMNLPAGLLVDQGNPAAERLYSRLGFEYVNDAEWGSHPMRHLQRKV
;
A
#
# COMPACT_ATOMS: atom_id res chain seq x y z
N MET A 1 -13.78 -19.78 -1.85
CA MET A 1 -14.55 -18.61 -1.38
C MET A 1 -13.58 -17.61 -0.79
N ILE A 2 -13.55 -16.40 -1.31
CA ILE A 2 -12.61 -15.35 -0.85
C ILE A 2 -12.98 -14.85 0.55
N ARG A 3 -11.99 -14.83 1.44
CA ARG A 3 -12.11 -14.27 2.80
C ARG A 3 -11.13 -13.12 2.96
N ILE A 4 -11.55 -12.07 3.67
CA ILE A 4 -10.67 -10.93 4.00
C ILE A 4 -10.31 -11.03 5.48
N GLU A 5 -9.02 -11.11 5.76
CA GLU A 5 -8.49 -11.31 7.12
C GLU A 5 -7.30 -10.36 7.39
N ASN A 6 -6.94 -10.20 8.65
CA ASN A 6 -5.68 -9.53 9.00
C ASN A 6 -4.51 -10.40 8.56
N ALA A 7 -3.47 -9.78 8.02
CA ALA A 7 -2.28 -10.49 7.62
C ALA A 7 -1.52 -11.10 8.80
N LEU A 8 -0.78 -12.16 8.51
CA LEU A 8 0.14 -12.83 9.44
C LEU A 8 1.60 -12.58 8.99
N PRO A 9 2.57 -12.54 9.92
CA PRO A 9 3.98 -12.35 9.56
C PRO A 9 4.52 -13.46 8.64
N THR A 10 3.98 -14.68 8.72
CA THR A 10 4.34 -15.80 7.86
C THR A 10 3.96 -15.59 6.38
N GLN A 11 3.09 -14.63 6.08
CA GLN A 11 2.65 -14.28 4.73
C GLN A 11 3.50 -13.17 4.11
N ALA A 12 4.55 -12.71 4.78
CA ALA A 12 5.33 -11.53 4.39
C ALA A 12 5.92 -11.62 2.97
N ALA A 13 6.35 -12.78 2.54
CA ALA A 13 6.94 -12.93 1.20
C ALA A 13 5.94 -12.65 0.07
N ILE A 14 4.74 -13.21 0.16
CA ILE A 14 3.71 -12.97 -0.85
C ILE A 14 3.11 -11.57 -0.76
N ILE A 15 2.98 -11.02 0.44
CA ILE A 15 2.55 -9.63 0.65
C ILE A 15 3.57 -8.67 0.02
N ALA A 16 4.88 -8.89 0.22
CA ALA A 16 5.93 -8.09 -0.42
C ALA A 16 5.82 -8.12 -1.95
N THR A 17 5.58 -9.30 -2.55
CA THR A 17 5.35 -9.42 -3.99
C THR A 17 4.16 -8.57 -4.45
N LEU A 18 3.03 -8.65 -3.76
CA LEU A 18 1.82 -7.91 -4.11
C LEU A 18 2.01 -6.39 -3.93
N ILE A 19 2.70 -5.94 -2.88
CA ILE A 19 3.05 -4.52 -2.69
C ILE A 19 3.91 -4.04 -3.85
N MET A 20 4.93 -4.80 -4.26
CA MET A 20 5.79 -4.45 -5.38
C MET A 20 5.05 -4.40 -6.72
N GLU A 21 4.04 -5.25 -6.93
CA GLU A 21 3.15 -5.15 -8.09
C GLU A 21 2.34 -3.85 -8.09
N ALA A 22 1.87 -3.40 -6.92
CA ALA A 22 1.18 -2.11 -6.78
C ALA A 22 2.13 -0.91 -7.04
N MET A 23 3.38 -1.01 -6.61
CA MET A 23 4.41 0.02 -6.79
C MET A 23 4.92 0.13 -8.22
N ASN A 24 4.82 -0.90 -9.02
CA ASN A 24 5.43 -1.15 -10.32
C ASN A 24 6.95 -1.37 -10.30
N HIS A 25 7.48 -1.88 -11.44
CA HIS A 25 8.90 -2.23 -11.57
C HIS A 25 9.83 -1.01 -11.46
N GLU A 26 9.49 0.11 -12.09
CA GLU A 26 10.34 1.30 -12.12
C GLU A 26 10.50 1.90 -10.73
N CYS A 27 9.41 2.00 -9.97
CA CYS A 27 9.42 2.48 -8.60
C CYS A 27 10.29 1.56 -7.70
N CYS A 28 10.11 0.24 -7.80
CA CYS A 28 10.92 -0.73 -7.05
C CYS A 28 12.41 -0.62 -7.38
N GLN A 29 12.75 -0.47 -8.68
CA GLN A 29 14.13 -0.31 -9.13
C GLN A 29 14.73 1.03 -8.67
N TYR A 30 13.94 2.11 -8.69
CA TYR A 30 14.36 3.40 -8.15
C TYR A 30 14.78 3.29 -6.67
N PHE A 31 13.98 2.64 -5.85
CA PHE A 31 14.28 2.46 -4.43
C PHE A 31 15.46 1.53 -4.16
N ALA A 32 15.67 0.52 -4.99
CA ALA A 32 16.84 -0.36 -4.90
C ALA A 32 18.14 0.32 -5.35
N GLY A 33 18.02 1.35 -6.19
CA GLY A 33 19.15 2.02 -6.82
C GLY A 33 19.81 1.21 -7.94
N PRO A 34 20.83 1.79 -8.62
CA PRO A 34 21.36 1.22 -9.87
C PRO A 34 22.22 -0.03 -9.70
N ARG A 35 22.64 -0.35 -8.48
CA ARG A 35 23.54 -1.47 -8.18
C ARG A 35 22.84 -2.71 -7.64
N HIS A 36 21.52 -2.63 -7.42
CA HIS A 36 20.72 -3.69 -6.83
C HIS A 36 19.54 -4.04 -7.74
N THR A 37 18.98 -5.22 -7.52
CA THR A 37 17.88 -5.74 -8.33
C THR A 37 16.54 -5.60 -7.60
N THR A 38 15.44 -5.78 -8.33
CA THR A 38 14.11 -5.88 -7.71
C THR A 38 13.98 -7.10 -6.79
N ALA A 39 14.79 -8.15 -6.98
CA ALA A 39 14.86 -9.27 -6.04
C ALA A 39 15.52 -8.86 -4.71
N ASP A 40 16.52 -7.97 -4.75
CA ASP A 40 17.09 -7.38 -3.53
C ASP A 40 16.04 -6.52 -2.81
N PHE A 41 15.31 -5.72 -3.57
CA PHE A 41 14.22 -4.91 -3.03
C PHE A 41 13.11 -5.76 -2.40
N HIS A 42 12.77 -6.91 -3.02
CA HIS A 42 11.82 -7.86 -2.44
C HIS A 42 12.26 -8.37 -1.06
N ARG A 43 13.56 -8.66 -0.89
CA ARG A 43 14.09 -9.06 0.42
C ARG A 43 13.92 -7.98 1.49
N LEU A 44 14.20 -6.73 1.12
CA LEU A 44 13.95 -5.59 2.01
C LEU A 44 12.44 -5.47 2.31
N MET A 45 11.59 -5.46 1.30
CA MET A 45 10.14 -5.33 1.48
C MET A 45 9.58 -6.44 2.37
N LYS A 46 10.00 -7.70 2.15
CA LYS A 46 9.62 -8.82 3.01
C LYS A 46 9.98 -8.55 4.48
N SER A 47 11.20 -8.06 4.74
CA SER A 47 11.63 -7.74 6.10
C SER A 47 10.81 -6.61 6.73
N LEU A 48 10.39 -5.62 5.94
CA LEU A 48 9.53 -4.53 6.39
C LEU A 48 8.10 -5.00 6.72
N VAL A 49 7.59 -5.96 5.95
CA VAL A 49 6.27 -6.57 6.22
C VAL A 49 6.29 -7.37 7.52
N GLU A 50 7.38 -8.07 7.84
CA GLU A 50 7.54 -8.84 9.08
C GLU A 50 7.60 -7.98 10.35
N ARG A 51 7.91 -6.69 10.22
CA ARG A 51 8.01 -5.75 11.35
C ARG A 51 6.63 -5.25 11.79
N THR A 52 6.56 -4.71 13.02
CA THR A 52 5.36 -4.06 13.57
C THR A 52 5.43 -2.53 13.52
N ASP A 53 6.58 -1.96 13.16
CA ASP A 53 6.88 -0.53 13.16
C ASP A 53 7.16 0.04 11.76
N SER A 54 6.83 -0.69 10.71
CA SER A 54 6.93 -0.28 9.30
C SER A 54 5.57 0.14 8.75
N GLN A 55 5.55 1.09 7.79
CA GLN A 55 4.33 1.39 7.03
C GLN A 55 3.79 0.15 6.32
N TYR A 56 4.66 -0.72 5.81
CA TYR A 56 4.34 -1.97 5.11
C TYR A 56 4.06 -3.16 6.04
N SER A 57 4.06 -2.96 7.35
CA SER A 57 3.84 -4.01 8.36
C SER A 57 2.63 -4.90 8.05
N TYR A 58 2.75 -6.21 8.35
CA TYR A 58 1.60 -7.11 8.34
C TYR A 58 0.47 -6.62 9.26
N THR A 59 0.79 -5.88 10.34
CA THR A 59 -0.23 -5.31 11.24
C THR A 59 -1.05 -4.19 10.61
N ASN A 60 -0.56 -3.60 9.52
CA ASN A 60 -1.24 -2.60 8.70
C ASN A 60 -1.97 -3.21 7.49
N THR A 61 -1.88 -4.53 7.30
CA THR A 61 -2.28 -5.20 6.06
C THR A 61 -3.50 -6.08 6.25
N LEU A 62 -4.49 -5.93 5.37
CA LEU A 62 -5.53 -6.92 5.14
C LEU A 62 -5.16 -7.78 3.94
N VAL A 63 -5.43 -9.07 4.02
CA VAL A 63 -5.22 -10.03 2.92
C VAL A 63 -6.53 -10.64 2.46
N ALA A 64 -6.61 -10.92 1.17
CA ALA A 64 -7.64 -11.75 0.57
C ALA A 64 -7.10 -13.16 0.43
N LEU A 65 -7.83 -14.14 0.97
CA LEU A 65 -7.48 -15.56 0.94
C LEU A 65 -8.44 -16.33 0.05
N ASP A 66 -7.91 -17.14 -0.87
CA ASP A 66 -8.64 -18.22 -1.49
C ASP A 66 -8.13 -19.56 -0.91
N GLY A 67 -8.99 -20.21 -0.12
CA GLY A 67 -8.52 -21.28 0.76
C GLY A 67 -7.47 -20.79 1.75
N THR A 68 -6.22 -21.21 1.58
CA THR A 68 -5.05 -20.80 2.37
C THR A 68 -4.11 -19.86 1.61
N GLU A 69 -4.36 -19.65 0.32
CA GLU A 69 -3.51 -18.84 -0.56
C GLU A 69 -3.85 -17.34 -0.42
N VAL A 70 -2.83 -16.50 -0.24
CA VAL A 70 -2.96 -15.04 -0.30
C VAL A 70 -3.02 -14.62 -1.76
N VAL A 71 -4.16 -14.07 -2.18
CA VAL A 71 -4.43 -13.66 -3.56
C VAL A 71 -4.62 -12.15 -3.74
N GLY A 72 -4.50 -11.40 -2.66
CA GLY A 72 -4.55 -9.94 -2.69
C GLY A 72 -4.21 -9.34 -1.34
N CYS A 73 -3.83 -8.08 -1.32
CA CYS A 73 -3.58 -7.33 -0.09
C CYS A 73 -4.00 -5.87 -0.20
N CYS A 74 -4.27 -5.26 0.95
CA CYS A 74 -4.47 -3.83 1.10
C CYS A 74 -3.73 -3.36 2.36
N VAL A 75 -2.74 -2.49 2.16
CA VAL A 75 -1.95 -1.88 3.24
C VAL A 75 -2.58 -0.54 3.60
N SER A 76 -2.84 -0.30 4.88
CA SER A 76 -3.44 0.96 5.34
C SER A 76 -3.04 1.29 6.77
N TYR A 77 -2.71 2.55 7.01
CA TYR A 77 -2.31 3.06 8.33
C TYR A 77 -2.85 4.48 8.57
N ASP A 78 -2.91 4.88 9.83
CA ASP A 78 -3.24 6.25 10.20
C ASP A 78 -2.19 7.22 9.64
N GLY A 79 -2.62 8.17 8.79
CA GLY A 79 -1.73 9.14 8.16
C GLY A 79 -0.91 9.97 9.15
N ALA A 80 -1.40 10.17 10.37
CA ALA A 80 -0.65 10.81 11.45
C ALA A 80 0.65 10.06 11.83
N ARG A 81 0.76 8.79 11.47
CA ARG A 81 1.90 7.93 11.79
C ARG A 81 2.92 7.82 10.66
N LEU A 82 2.69 8.46 9.50
CA LEU A 82 3.52 8.34 8.31
C LEU A 82 5.02 8.44 8.61
N HIS A 83 5.48 9.57 9.14
CA HIS A 83 6.90 9.81 9.38
C HIS A 83 7.54 8.78 10.31
N ARG A 84 6.82 8.36 11.36
CA ARG A 84 7.30 7.32 12.27
C ARG A 84 7.44 5.97 11.59
N LEU A 85 6.43 5.57 10.81
CA LEU A 85 6.39 4.25 10.15
C LEU A 85 7.40 4.18 9.00
N ARG A 86 7.60 5.29 8.28
CA ARG A 86 8.54 5.40 7.15
C ARG A 86 10.01 5.23 7.57
N GLN A 87 10.36 5.51 8.84
CA GLN A 87 11.73 5.35 9.32
C GLN A 87 12.30 3.95 9.10
N ALA A 88 11.46 2.91 9.22
CA ALA A 88 11.88 1.54 8.97
C ALA A 88 12.30 1.32 7.50
N PHE A 89 11.57 1.92 6.55
CA PHE A 89 11.91 1.89 5.13
C PHE A 89 13.20 2.66 4.84
N ILE A 90 13.31 3.91 5.31
CA ILE A 90 14.48 4.77 5.09
C ILE A 90 15.75 4.09 5.62
N ALA A 91 15.71 3.62 6.87
CA ALA A 91 16.84 2.93 7.49
C ALA A 91 17.17 1.61 6.77
N GLY A 92 16.16 0.86 6.35
CA GLY A 92 16.33 -0.39 5.62
C GLY A 92 16.94 -0.20 4.24
N ALA A 93 16.50 0.79 3.48
CA ALA A 93 17.06 1.13 2.16
C ALA A 93 18.51 1.64 2.27
N GLN A 94 18.79 2.49 3.25
CA GLN A 94 20.16 2.96 3.52
C GLN A 94 21.08 1.79 3.86
N ALA A 95 20.64 0.88 4.73
CA ALA A 95 21.46 -0.26 5.16
C ALA A 95 21.67 -1.31 4.03
N ALA A 96 20.59 -1.61 3.28
CA ALA A 96 20.63 -2.64 2.24
C ALA A 96 21.28 -2.16 0.93
N PHE A 97 21.05 -0.91 0.55
CA PHE A 97 21.38 -0.39 -0.78
C PHE A 97 22.29 0.84 -0.77
N GLY A 98 22.52 1.45 0.39
CA GLY A 98 23.23 2.73 0.49
C GLY A 98 22.42 3.89 -0.10
N MET A 99 21.11 3.73 -0.24
CA MET A 99 20.21 4.74 -0.81
C MET A 99 19.57 5.57 0.31
N ASP A 100 19.75 6.89 0.22
CA ASP A 100 19.06 7.83 1.11
C ASP A 100 17.73 8.25 0.49
N HIS A 101 16.64 7.92 1.17
CA HIS A 101 15.27 8.28 0.80
C HIS A 101 14.60 9.16 1.87
N SER A 102 15.40 9.93 2.62
CA SER A 102 14.88 10.83 3.67
C SER A 102 14.03 11.98 3.13
N ASP A 103 14.24 12.37 1.87
CA ASP A 103 13.56 13.50 1.22
C ASP A 103 12.30 13.09 0.41
N MET A 104 11.73 11.91 0.70
CA MET A 104 10.50 11.47 0.02
C MET A 104 9.32 12.39 0.31
N ASP A 105 8.53 12.64 -0.72
CA ASP A 105 7.24 13.35 -0.58
C ASP A 105 6.32 12.65 0.42
N ASP A 106 5.47 13.43 1.09
CA ASP A 106 4.44 12.89 1.97
C ASP A 106 3.21 12.48 1.16
N GLU A 107 2.90 11.19 1.15
CA GLU A 107 1.72 10.64 0.50
C GLU A 107 0.42 10.86 1.29
N THR A 108 0.52 11.18 2.58
CA THR A 108 -0.63 11.37 3.47
C THR A 108 -0.27 12.24 4.67
N ARG A 109 -1.27 12.57 5.47
CA ARG A 109 -1.16 13.35 6.71
C ARG A 109 -2.19 12.90 7.73
N ALA A 110 -2.12 13.48 8.93
CA ALA A 110 -3.15 13.26 9.96
C ALA A 110 -4.56 13.60 9.44
N GLY A 111 -5.53 12.83 9.85
CA GLY A 111 -6.95 13.03 9.53
C GLY A 111 -7.54 12.02 8.57
N GLU A 112 -6.79 10.96 8.20
CA GLU A 112 -7.30 9.86 7.40
C GLU A 112 -6.64 8.51 7.75
N LEU A 113 -7.34 7.43 7.50
CA LEU A 113 -6.73 6.11 7.32
C LEU A 113 -6.25 6.04 5.87
N TYR A 114 -4.94 6.14 5.65
CA TYR A 114 -4.35 6.13 4.33
C TYR A 114 -4.22 4.70 3.78
N ILE A 115 -4.68 4.50 2.56
CA ILE A 115 -4.51 3.27 1.79
C ILE A 115 -3.27 3.45 0.93
N ASP A 116 -2.19 2.80 1.34
CA ASP A 116 -0.87 2.89 0.71
C ASP A 116 -0.77 1.99 -0.53
N SER A 117 -1.16 0.73 -0.39
CA SER A 117 -1.03 -0.27 -1.46
C SER A 117 -2.28 -1.14 -1.53
N LEU A 118 -2.71 -1.41 -2.77
CA LEU A 118 -3.80 -2.34 -3.08
C LEU A 118 -3.38 -3.18 -4.28
N ALA A 119 -3.30 -4.49 -4.12
CA ALA A 119 -2.97 -5.40 -5.19
C ALA A 119 -3.80 -6.68 -5.12
N VAL A 120 -4.07 -7.26 -6.31
CA VAL A 120 -4.71 -8.56 -6.48
C VAL A 120 -3.89 -9.35 -7.50
N ALA A 121 -3.52 -10.57 -7.15
CA ALA A 121 -2.78 -11.49 -8.01
C ALA A 121 -3.45 -11.59 -9.40
N ALA A 122 -2.67 -11.60 -10.46
CA ALA A 122 -3.15 -11.54 -11.84
C ALA A 122 -4.21 -12.63 -12.16
N SER A 123 -4.02 -13.85 -11.62
CA SER A 123 -4.94 -14.99 -11.76
C SER A 123 -6.31 -14.78 -11.11
N HIS A 124 -6.45 -13.79 -10.22
CA HIS A 124 -7.66 -13.54 -9.42
C HIS A 124 -8.28 -12.16 -9.69
N ARG A 125 -7.77 -11.42 -10.68
CA ARG A 125 -8.34 -10.12 -11.10
C ARG A 125 -9.73 -10.29 -11.73
N GLY A 126 -10.52 -9.23 -11.70
CA GLY A 126 -11.88 -9.23 -12.27
C GLY A 126 -12.94 -9.95 -11.43
N GLN A 127 -12.59 -10.46 -10.24
CA GLN A 127 -13.48 -11.23 -9.35
C GLN A 127 -14.00 -10.41 -8.15
N GLY A 128 -13.83 -9.08 -8.15
CA GLY A 128 -14.33 -8.21 -7.08
C GLY A 128 -13.47 -8.18 -5.81
N ILE A 129 -12.28 -8.83 -5.81
CA ILE A 129 -11.41 -8.94 -4.62
C ILE A 129 -10.92 -7.57 -4.16
N ALA A 130 -10.49 -6.69 -5.08
CA ALA A 130 -10.08 -5.33 -4.76
C ALA A 130 -11.21 -4.55 -4.06
N THR A 131 -12.45 -4.68 -4.55
CA THR A 131 -13.64 -4.11 -3.91
C THR A 131 -13.80 -4.62 -2.48
N SER A 132 -13.69 -5.92 -2.27
CA SER A 132 -13.83 -6.53 -0.94
C SER A 132 -12.76 -6.06 0.05
N LEU A 133 -11.51 -5.92 -0.41
CA LEU A 133 -10.40 -5.37 0.38
C LEU A 133 -10.64 -3.90 0.75
N LEU A 134 -11.06 -3.06 -0.23
CA LEU A 134 -11.37 -1.65 0.00
C LEU A 134 -12.53 -1.47 0.98
N GLU A 135 -13.61 -2.24 0.82
CA GLU A 135 -14.76 -2.19 1.75
C GLU A 135 -14.36 -2.61 3.17
N ALA A 136 -13.49 -3.63 3.31
CA ALA A 136 -12.97 -4.02 4.62
C ALA A 136 -12.09 -2.91 5.23
N THR A 137 -11.28 -2.23 4.41
CA THR A 137 -10.44 -1.11 4.84
C THR A 137 -11.30 0.11 5.22
N CYS A 138 -12.36 0.41 4.48
CA CYS A 138 -13.32 1.45 4.85
C CYS A 138 -14.03 1.13 6.17
N ARG A 139 -14.36 -0.13 6.43
CA ARG A 139 -14.88 -0.54 7.76
C ARG A 139 -13.84 -0.34 8.88
N LYS A 140 -12.55 -0.58 8.60
CA LYS A 140 -11.46 -0.26 9.54
C LYS A 140 -11.38 1.25 9.81
N ALA A 141 -11.44 2.09 8.77
CA ALA A 141 -11.44 3.54 8.88
C ALA A 141 -12.61 4.03 9.75
N ARG A 142 -13.82 3.51 9.50
CA ARG A 142 -15.04 3.83 10.30
C ARG A 142 -14.84 3.52 11.78
N ARG A 143 -14.24 2.38 12.13
CA ARG A 143 -13.96 2.04 13.54
C ARG A 143 -12.95 2.99 14.20
N MET A 144 -12.10 3.64 13.39
CA MET A 144 -11.14 4.65 13.85
C MET A 144 -11.73 6.07 13.82
N ASN A 145 -12.96 6.23 13.36
CA ASN A 145 -13.60 7.54 13.11
C ASN A 145 -12.77 8.44 12.17
N LEU A 146 -12.19 7.83 11.13
CA LEU A 146 -11.37 8.50 10.11
C LEU A 146 -11.95 8.22 8.72
N PRO A 147 -11.93 9.18 7.77
CA PRO A 147 -12.14 8.87 6.36
C PRO A 147 -11.05 7.91 5.86
N ALA A 148 -11.37 7.10 4.87
CA ALA A 148 -10.37 6.35 4.11
C ALA A 148 -9.84 7.24 2.98
N GLY A 149 -8.51 7.44 2.91
CA GLY A 149 -7.87 8.26 1.88
C GLY A 149 -6.87 7.47 1.05
N LEU A 150 -6.60 7.92 -0.18
CA LEU A 150 -5.59 7.35 -1.06
C LEU A 150 -5.11 8.38 -2.09
N LEU A 151 -3.94 8.11 -2.67
CA LEU A 151 -3.49 8.78 -3.89
C LEU A 151 -3.69 7.86 -5.09
N VAL A 152 -4.18 8.40 -6.19
CA VAL A 152 -4.28 7.71 -7.48
C VAL A 152 -3.54 8.50 -8.54
N ASP A 153 -2.70 7.82 -9.32
CA ASP A 153 -2.01 8.42 -10.46
C ASP A 153 -3.04 8.90 -11.50
N GLN A 154 -2.89 10.14 -11.97
CA GLN A 154 -3.78 10.72 -13.00
C GLN A 154 -3.73 9.93 -14.32
N GLY A 155 -2.67 9.17 -14.55
CA GLY A 155 -2.53 8.24 -15.67
C GLY A 155 -3.25 6.89 -15.47
N ASN A 156 -3.93 6.65 -14.34
CA ASN A 156 -4.63 5.39 -14.05
C ASN A 156 -6.16 5.55 -13.92
N PRO A 157 -6.87 5.84 -15.04
CA PRO A 157 -8.32 6.05 -15.00
C PRO A 157 -9.11 4.79 -14.62
N ALA A 158 -8.53 3.60 -14.76
CA ALA A 158 -9.20 2.35 -14.36
C ALA A 158 -9.30 2.25 -12.84
N ALA A 159 -8.24 2.58 -12.12
CA ALA A 159 -8.24 2.63 -10.66
C ALA A 159 -9.17 3.75 -10.15
N GLU A 160 -9.12 4.93 -10.76
CA GLU A 160 -9.99 6.04 -10.39
C GLU A 160 -11.47 5.68 -10.51
N ARG A 161 -11.87 4.99 -11.61
CA ARG A 161 -13.23 4.47 -11.76
C ARG A 161 -13.63 3.46 -10.68
N LEU A 162 -12.71 2.61 -10.26
CA LEU A 162 -12.96 1.68 -9.15
C LEU A 162 -13.24 2.44 -7.86
N TYR A 163 -12.39 3.40 -7.51
CA TYR A 163 -12.54 4.19 -6.29
C TYR A 163 -13.83 5.02 -6.29
N SER A 164 -14.14 5.68 -7.41
CA SER A 164 -15.37 6.47 -7.55
C SER A 164 -16.65 5.61 -7.36
N ARG A 165 -16.68 4.40 -7.91
CA ARG A 165 -17.81 3.47 -7.69
C ARG A 165 -17.97 3.05 -6.23
N LEU A 166 -16.89 3.10 -5.46
CA LEU A 166 -16.90 2.80 -4.02
C LEU A 166 -17.13 4.04 -3.16
N GLY A 167 -17.45 5.19 -3.75
CA GLY A 167 -17.76 6.42 -3.04
C GLY A 167 -16.54 7.20 -2.56
N PHE A 168 -15.38 6.97 -3.14
CA PHE A 168 -14.25 7.88 -2.97
C PHE A 168 -14.47 9.12 -3.83
N GLU A 169 -14.31 10.29 -3.23
CA GLU A 169 -14.50 11.59 -3.84
C GLU A 169 -13.17 12.33 -3.93
N TYR A 170 -13.01 13.15 -4.96
CA TYR A 170 -11.85 14.02 -5.13
C TYR A 170 -11.77 15.04 -4.00
N VAL A 171 -10.56 15.22 -3.47
CA VAL A 171 -10.25 16.20 -2.43
C VAL A 171 -9.36 17.31 -2.98
N ASN A 172 -8.20 16.94 -3.53
CA ASN A 172 -7.22 17.86 -4.12
C ASN A 172 -6.25 17.13 -5.04
N ASP A 173 -5.55 17.90 -5.87
CA ASP A 173 -4.37 17.40 -6.57
C ASP A 173 -3.20 17.27 -5.60
N ALA A 174 -2.33 16.30 -5.86
CA ALA A 174 -1.13 16.01 -5.11
C ALA A 174 0.00 15.63 -6.06
N GLU A 175 1.20 15.53 -5.54
CA GLU A 175 2.35 14.99 -6.25
C GLU A 175 3.04 13.95 -5.37
N TRP A 176 3.52 12.89 -5.96
CA TRP A 176 4.38 11.92 -5.29
C TRP A 176 5.40 11.36 -6.28
N GLY A 177 6.69 11.46 -5.92
CA GLY A 177 7.78 11.01 -6.76
C GLY A 177 7.79 11.69 -8.14
N SER A 178 7.44 12.98 -8.22
CA SER A 178 7.28 13.77 -9.46
C SER A 178 6.15 13.29 -10.38
N HIS A 179 5.25 12.44 -9.90
CA HIS A 179 4.04 12.04 -10.62
C HIS A 179 2.82 12.84 -10.15
N PRO A 180 1.99 13.36 -11.08
CA PRO A 180 0.75 14.02 -10.73
C PRO A 180 -0.28 13.01 -10.22
N MET A 181 -0.74 13.21 -9.01
CA MET A 181 -1.68 12.35 -8.30
C MET A 181 -2.99 13.09 -8.02
N ARG A 182 -4.05 12.33 -7.78
CA ARG A 182 -5.29 12.83 -7.16
C ARG A 182 -5.47 12.21 -5.80
N HIS A 183 -5.68 13.07 -4.81
CA HIS A 183 -6.06 12.62 -3.48
C HIS A 183 -7.57 12.42 -3.45
N LEU A 184 -7.97 11.20 -3.15
CA LEU A 184 -9.36 10.81 -3.02
C LEU A 184 -9.65 10.39 -1.58
N GLN A 185 -10.85 10.71 -1.07
CA GLN A 185 -11.31 10.25 0.23
C GLN A 185 -12.73 9.70 0.17
N ARG A 186 -12.98 8.67 0.96
CA ARG A 186 -14.32 8.19 1.28
C ARG A 186 -14.63 8.51 2.75
N LYS A 187 -15.63 9.34 2.97
CA LYS A 187 -16.14 9.66 4.31
C LYS A 187 -16.80 8.43 4.93
N VAL A 188 -16.76 8.33 6.26
CA VAL A 188 -17.28 7.20 7.04
C VAL A 188 -18.65 7.53 7.64
#